data_57e3f9de0264f960a4bbe044511fc5e0
#
_entry.id   57e3f9de0264f960a4bbe044511fc5e0
#
_cell.length_a   1.000
_cell.length_b   1.000
_cell.length_c   1.000
_cell.angle_alpha   90.00
_cell.angle_beta   90.00
_cell.angle_gamma   90.00
#
_symmetry.space_group_name_H-M   'P 1'
#
loop_
_entity.id
_entity.type
_entity.pdbx_description
1 polymer ?
#
loop_
_entity_poly.entity_id
_entity_poly.type
_entity_poly.pdbx_seq_one_letter_code
_entity_poly.pdbx_strand_id
1 'polypeptide(L)'
;MPGWKLRAEPGQPTRLGKGYEFPDFLGAMAFVGRMAAIAEGEQHHPDFCVHYNRVDVTLWTHTVGGLSENDFILAAKLDAAPAA
;
A
#
# COMPACT_ATOMS: atom_id res chain seq x y z
N MET A 1 -13.31 -3.57 -0.45
CA MET A 1 -12.21 -2.88 0.25
C MET A 1 -12.26 -1.39 -0.07
N PRO A 2 -12.72 -0.59 0.87
CA PRO A 2 -12.89 0.86 0.62
C PRO A 2 -11.55 1.53 0.31
N GLY A 3 -11.55 2.35 -0.73
CA GLY A 3 -10.37 3.11 -1.11
C GLY A 3 -9.34 2.39 -1.95
N TRP A 4 -9.36 1.06 -1.99
CA TRP A 4 -8.48 0.30 -2.86
C TRP A 4 -9.09 0.18 -4.24
N LYS A 5 -8.31 0.47 -5.26
CA LYS A 5 -8.76 0.42 -6.65
C LYS A 5 -7.83 -0.45 -7.48
N LEU A 6 -8.43 -1.22 -8.38
CA LEU A 6 -7.66 -1.99 -9.36
C LEU A 6 -7.09 -1.03 -10.41
N ARG A 7 -5.83 -1.25 -10.75
CA ARG A 7 -5.15 -0.52 -11.81
C ARG A 7 -4.67 -1.53 -12.83
N ALA A 8 -5.34 -1.55 -13.98
CA ALA A 8 -5.02 -2.46 -15.08
C ALA A 8 -4.75 -1.63 -16.32
N GLU A 9 -3.48 -1.48 -16.68
CA GLU A 9 -3.04 -0.71 -17.83
C GLU A 9 -2.32 -1.62 -18.81
N PRO A 10 -2.47 -1.38 -20.14
CA PRO A 10 -1.78 -2.20 -21.15
C PRO A 10 -0.28 -2.24 -20.91
N GLY A 11 0.30 -3.42 -20.97
CA GLY A 11 1.73 -3.61 -20.78
C GLY A 11 2.22 -3.52 -19.34
N GLN A 12 1.30 -3.36 -18.38
CA GLN A 12 1.62 -3.25 -16.96
C GLN A 12 0.93 -4.36 -16.18
N PRO A 13 1.53 -4.83 -15.07
CA PRO A 13 0.84 -5.78 -14.20
C PRO A 13 -0.39 -5.12 -13.57
N THR A 14 -1.42 -5.93 -13.31
CA THR A 14 -2.57 -5.44 -12.54
C THR A 14 -2.15 -5.21 -11.10
N ARG A 15 -2.54 -4.07 -10.54
CA ARG A 15 -2.12 -3.62 -9.22
C ARG A 15 -3.32 -3.13 -8.41
N LEU A 16 -3.16 -3.11 -7.08
CA LEU A 16 -4.08 -2.42 -6.17
C LEU A 16 -3.45 -1.09 -5.78
N GLY A 17 -4.23 -0.02 -5.79
CA GLY A 17 -3.75 1.29 -5.37
C GLY A 17 -4.68 1.96 -4.39
N LYS A 18 -4.11 2.68 -3.42
CA LYS A 18 -4.87 3.47 -2.46
C LYS A 18 -4.05 4.67 -2.00
N GLY A 19 -4.70 5.82 -1.83
CA GLY A 19 -4.10 6.99 -1.21
C GLY A 19 -4.58 7.13 0.23
N TYR A 20 -3.66 7.35 1.15
CA TYR A 20 -3.94 7.64 2.56
C TYR A 20 -3.62 9.10 2.83
N GLU A 21 -4.51 9.79 3.53
CA GLU A 21 -4.30 11.18 3.90
C GLU A 21 -4.18 11.32 5.42
N PHE A 22 -3.33 12.25 5.85
CA PHE A 22 -3.02 12.49 7.25
C PHE A 22 -3.10 13.99 7.54
N PRO A 23 -3.15 14.39 8.82
CA PRO A 23 -3.18 15.83 9.15
C PRO A 23 -1.93 16.59 8.71
N ASP A 24 -0.76 15.92 8.68
CA ASP A 24 0.51 16.59 8.39
C ASP A 24 1.54 15.57 7.89
N PHE A 25 2.75 16.07 7.60
CA PHE A 25 3.85 15.26 7.11
C PHE A 25 4.28 14.20 8.13
N LEU A 26 4.35 14.56 9.41
CA LEU A 26 4.78 13.60 10.43
C LEU A 26 3.78 12.45 10.56
N GLY A 27 2.49 12.73 10.41
CA GLY A 27 1.46 11.68 10.39
C GLY A 27 1.66 10.73 9.22
N ALA A 28 1.97 11.27 8.04
CA ALA A 28 2.26 10.46 6.85
C ALA A 28 3.48 9.58 7.08
N MET A 29 4.55 10.14 7.63
CA MET A 29 5.80 9.40 7.89
C MET A 29 5.62 8.34 8.98
N ALA A 30 4.80 8.60 9.99
CA ALA A 30 4.48 7.60 11.01
C ALA A 30 3.76 6.40 10.38
N PHE A 31 2.83 6.65 9.45
CA PHE A 31 2.18 5.58 8.71
C PHE A 31 3.18 4.78 7.87
N VAL A 32 4.10 5.45 7.20
CA VAL A 32 5.15 4.78 6.41
C VAL A 32 5.96 3.83 7.30
N GLY A 33 6.31 4.25 8.51
CA GLY A 33 7.03 3.40 9.47
C GLY A 33 6.24 2.14 9.83
N ARG A 34 4.94 2.29 10.10
CA ARG A 34 4.07 1.14 10.40
C ARG A 34 3.92 0.23 9.19
N MET A 35 3.74 0.82 8.00
CA MET A 35 3.65 0.06 6.75
C MET A 35 4.91 -0.76 6.52
N ALA A 36 6.08 -0.17 6.75
CA ALA A 36 7.35 -0.86 6.59
C ALA A 36 7.44 -2.09 7.49
N ALA A 37 7.04 -1.96 8.76
CA ALA A 37 7.06 -3.08 9.71
C ALA A 37 6.09 -4.19 9.30
N ILE A 38 4.90 -3.83 8.87
CA ILE A 38 3.89 -4.80 8.42
C ILE A 38 4.37 -5.53 7.16
N ALA A 39 4.87 -4.78 6.18
CA ALA A 39 5.35 -5.34 4.92
C ALA A 39 6.52 -6.29 5.13
N GLU A 40 7.44 -5.94 6.02
CA GLU A 40 8.59 -6.78 6.34
C GLU A 40 8.14 -8.08 7.03
N GLY A 41 7.16 -8.00 7.93
CA GLY A 41 6.60 -9.18 8.57
C GLY A 41 5.88 -10.11 7.60
N GLU A 42 5.24 -9.56 6.57
CA GLU A 42 4.56 -10.34 5.54
C GLU A 42 5.48 -10.78 4.41
N GLN A 43 6.73 -10.32 4.38
CA GLN A 43 7.65 -10.55 3.28
C GLN A 43 7.05 -10.15 1.94
N HIS A 44 6.30 -9.05 1.93
CA HIS A 44 5.63 -8.53 0.75
C HIS A 44 5.70 -7.02 0.80
N HIS A 45 6.44 -6.41 -0.12
CA HIS A 45 6.83 -5.00 -0.03
C HIS A 45 6.06 -4.15 -1.04
N PRO A 46 5.37 -3.09 -0.58
CA PRO A 46 4.62 -2.20 -1.46
C PRO A 46 5.53 -1.21 -2.16
N ASP A 47 5.05 -0.69 -3.29
CA ASP A 47 5.59 0.55 -3.84
C ASP A 47 4.78 1.69 -3.23
N PHE A 48 5.43 2.81 -2.93
CA PHE A 48 4.70 3.94 -2.38
C PHE A 48 5.41 5.26 -2.66
N CYS A 49 4.62 6.35 -2.62
CA CYS A 49 5.13 7.70 -2.75
C CYS A 49 4.54 8.57 -1.65
N VAL A 50 5.35 9.46 -1.09
CA VAL A 50 4.90 10.41 -0.07
C VAL A 50 4.81 11.79 -0.71
N HIS A 51 3.63 12.42 -0.56
CA HIS A 51 3.39 13.78 -1.02
C HIS A 51 2.89 14.59 0.18
N TYR A 52 3.80 15.21 0.91
CA TYR A 52 3.54 15.96 2.12
C TYR A 52 2.71 15.14 3.15
N ASN A 53 1.39 15.28 3.15
CA ASN A 53 0.49 14.60 4.09
C ASN A 53 -0.25 13.42 3.46
N ARG A 54 0.17 12.97 2.29
CA ARG A 54 -0.48 11.89 1.56
C ARG A 54 0.51 10.80 1.22
N VAL A 55 0.10 9.55 1.40
CA VAL A 55 0.90 8.38 1.00
C VAL A 55 0.09 7.59 -0.02
N ASP A 56 0.61 7.48 -1.24
CA ASP A 56 0.01 6.65 -2.29
C ASP A 56 0.71 5.30 -2.27
N VAL A 57 -0.07 4.23 -2.11
CA VAL A 57 0.44 2.86 -1.98
C VAL A 57 -0.02 2.03 -3.17
N THR A 58 0.88 1.26 -3.73
CA THR A 58 0.60 0.35 -4.84
C THR A 58 1.10 -1.05 -4.49
N LEU A 59 0.23 -2.05 -4.66
CA LEU A 59 0.53 -3.44 -4.33
C LEU A 59 0.40 -4.33 -5.56
N TRP A 60 1.39 -5.20 -5.76
CA TRP A 60 1.33 -6.29 -6.74
C TRP A 60 2.39 -7.31 -6.41
N THR A 61 2.27 -8.50 -6.98
CA THR A 61 3.18 -9.60 -6.70
C THR A 61 4.08 -9.84 -7.91
N HIS A 62 5.35 -9.53 -7.78
CA HIS A 62 6.32 -9.57 -8.88
C HIS A 62 6.46 -10.97 -9.49
N THR A 63 6.47 -12.00 -8.66
CA THR A 63 6.66 -13.38 -9.13
C THR A 63 5.52 -13.89 -9.99
N VAL A 64 4.32 -13.32 -9.85
CA VAL A 64 3.17 -13.70 -10.69
C VAL A 64 2.85 -12.66 -11.75
N GLY A 65 3.52 -11.51 -11.72
CA GLY A 65 3.29 -10.43 -12.68
C GLY A 65 1.91 -9.79 -12.56
N GLY A 66 1.34 -9.75 -11.36
CA GLY A 66 0.02 -9.20 -11.13
C GLY A 66 -0.39 -9.39 -9.68
N LEU A 67 -1.71 -9.54 -9.44
CA LEU A 67 -2.23 -9.68 -8.08
C LEU A 67 -2.20 -11.13 -7.61
N SER A 68 -1.96 -11.30 -6.32
CA SER A 68 -2.08 -12.56 -5.62
C SER A 68 -2.82 -12.33 -4.31
N GLU A 69 -3.15 -13.39 -3.59
CA GLU A 69 -3.78 -13.31 -2.28
C GLU A 69 -2.97 -12.43 -1.32
N ASN A 70 -1.64 -12.44 -1.43
CA ASN A 70 -0.77 -11.65 -0.56
C ASN A 70 -1.03 -10.15 -0.67
N ASP A 71 -1.42 -9.66 -1.84
CA ASP A 71 -1.73 -8.24 -2.02
C ASP A 71 -2.97 -7.84 -1.23
N PHE A 72 -4.00 -8.69 -1.24
CA PHE A 72 -5.24 -8.44 -0.50
C PHE A 72 -5.03 -8.56 1.01
N ILE A 73 -4.20 -9.51 1.45
CA ILE A 73 -3.84 -9.66 2.86
C ILE A 73 -3.09 -8.41 3.34
N LEU A 74 -2.11 -7.95 2.59
CA LEU A 74 -1.35 -6.76 2.96
C LEU A 74 -2.23 -5.51 2.96
N ALA A 75 -3.10 -5.35 1.96
CA ALA A 75 -4.04 -4.23 1.90
C ALA A 75 -4.91 -4.18 3.16
N ALA A 76 -5.45 -5.33 3.59
CA ALA A 76 -6.27 -5.40 4.78
C ALA A 76 -5.49 -5.03 6.04
N LYS A 77 -4.24 -5.47 6.14
CA LYS A 77 -3.39 -5.16 7.29
C LYS A 77 -3.02 -3.68 7.33
N LEU A 78 -2.77 -3.06 6.18
CA LEU A 78 -2.49 -1.63 6.13
C LEU A 78 -3.72 -0.81 6.55
N ASP A 79 -4.91 -1.21 6.10
CA ASP A 79 -6.15 -0.53 6.50
C ASP A 79 -6.42 -0.65 8.00
N ALA A 80 -5.98 -1.74 8.63
CA ALA A 80 -6.15 -1.96 10.06
C ALA A 80 -5.04 -1.32 10.90
N ALA A 81 -3.98 -0.77 10.26
CA ALA A 81 -2.90 -0.14 10.99
C ALA A 81 -3.43 1.08 11.76
N PRO A 82 -3.05 1.25 13.03
CA PRO A 82 -3.54 2.39 13.79
C PRO A 82 -3.06 3.69 13.19
N ALA A 83 -3.94 4.71 13.23
CA ALA A 83 -3.54 6.06 12.87
C ALA A 83 -2.47 6.53 13.85
N ALA A 84 -1.57 7.38 13.38
CA ALA A 84 -0.43 7.84 14.17
C ALA A 84 -0.82 8.45 15.49
#